data_919b71e9c7e1e6059a63b642c086aac2
#
_entry.id   919b71e9c7e1e6059a63b642c086aac2
#
_cell.length_a   1.000
_cell.length_b   1.000
_cell.length_c   1.000
_cell.angle_alpha   90.00
_cell.angle_beta   90.00
_cell.angle_gamma   90.00
#
_symmetry.space_group_name_H-M   'P 1'
#
loop_
_entity.id
_entity.type
_entity.pdbx_description
1 polymer ?
#
loop_
_entity_poly.entity_id
_entity_poly.type
_entity_poly.pdbx_seq_one_letter_code
_entity_poly.pdbx_strand_id
1 'polypeptide(L)'
;MEDGPMPPTGRRCARAVIEYDGTGFAGSQYQPRVRTVQGELEEALNRLTGERTRVRFAGRTDAGVHATGQVAAFCLARRPRGEGIGWPELRRRLNATLPPDLALRSLRPASAGFDPRRDARSRVYRYRIRMAGDKRPVDRHRTLEIGDRLDVAAMRAVAAELIGERDFAALGSDAEGRTIRHLREVSVVQRGTSVEVRVTANAFLRRMVRSIVALLLEAGRGRLAPGSVAGLLDAGERVLNGRAAPARGLTLERVIYSNTASAATGSRKKAT
;
A
#
# COMPACT_ATOMS: atom_id res chain seq x y z
N MET A 1 -9.58 -7.97 -17.00
CA MET A 1 -8.72 -7.11 -17.85
C MET A 1 -7.30 -7.64 -17.71
N GLU A 2 -6.86 -8.32 -18.75
CA GLU A 2 -5.60 -9.05 -18.81
C GLU A 2 -4.39 -8.14 -18.68
N ASP A 3 -3.40 -8.61 -17.91
CA ASP A 3 -2.05 -8.02 -17.88
C ASP A 3 -1.46 -8.17 -19.27
N GLY A 4 -1.35 -7.08 -19.99
CA GLY A 4 -0.81 -7.05 -21.35
C GLY A 4 0.65 -7.57 -21.42
N PRO A 5 1.13 -7.95 -22.62
CA PRO A 5 2.38 -8.65 -22.83
C PRO A 5 3.61 -7.87 -22.35
N MET A 6 4.67 -8.60 -22.00
CA MET A 6 5.99 -8.05 -21.62
C MET A 6 6.50 -7.04 -22.66
N PRO A 7 7.11 -5.94 -22.21
CA PRO A 7 7.59 -4.91 -23.12
C PRO A 7 8.75 -5.42 -24.01
N PRO A 8 8.82 -5.00 -25.27
CA PRO A 8 9.90 -5.37 -26.19
C PRO A 8 11.28 -4.86 -25.71
N THR A 9 12.33 -5.58 -26.10
CA THR A 9 13.75 -5.25 -25.86
C THR A 9 14.08 -3.83 -26.31
N GLY A 10 14.70 -3.03 -25.42
CA GLY A 10 15.08 -1.63 -25.71
C GLY A 10 14.40 -0.56 -24.85
N ARG A 11 13.39 -0.91 -24.06
CA ARG A 11 12.73 0.02 -23.14
C ARG A 11 13.55 0.25 -21.86
N ARG A 12 13.58 1.51 -21.40
CA ARG A 12 14.15 1.88 -20.10
C ARG A 12 13.07 1.76 -19.03
N CYS A 13 13.17 0.76 -18.15
CA CYS A 13 12.20 0.54 -17.07
C CYS A 13 12.69 1.14 -15.75
N ALA A 14 11.76 1.61 -14.98
CA ALA A 14 12.00 2.22 -13.67
C ALA A 14 11.09 1.65 -12.58
N ARG A 15 11.64 1.64 -11.37
CA ARG A 15 10.94 1.46 -10.11
C ARG A 15 10.96 2.76 -9.33
N ALA A 16 9.80 3.25 -8.95
CA ALA A 16 9.62 4.43 -8.12
C ALA A 16 9.06 4.04 -6.74
N VAL A 17 9.52 4.72 -5.69
CA VAL A 17 8.81 4.78 -4.41
C VAL A 17 8.05 6.09 -4.40
N ILE A 18 6.74 6.02 -4.19
CA ILE A 18 5.85 7.18 -4.20
C ILE A 18 5.17 7.37 -2.85
N GLU A 19 4.95 8.62 -2.52
CA GLU A 19 4.21 9.08 -1.34
C GLU A 19 3.03 9.92 -1.79
N TYR A 20 1.86 9.73 -1.15
CA TYR A 20 0.70 10.57 -1.43
C TYR A 20 -0.22 10.71 -0.22
N ASP A 21 -0.83 11.88 -0.12
CA ASP A 21 -2.01 12.11 0.71
C ASP A 21 -3.25 11.65 -0.07
N GLY A 22 -3.87 10.56 0.39
CA GLY A 22 -4.98 9.92 -0.30
C GLY A 22 -6.31 10.68 -0.24
N THR A 23 -6.40 11.76 0.54
CA THR A 23 -7.66 12.46 0.86
C THR A 23 -8.42 12.90 -0.39
N GLY A 24 -7.71 13.44 -1.38
CA GLY A 24 -8.29 13.95 -2.64
C GLY A 24 -8.33 12.93 -3.77
N PHE A 25 -7.95 11.66 -3.52
CA PHE A 25 -7.92 10.63 -4.57
C PHE A 25 -9.04 9.62 -4.43
N ALA A 26 -9.65 9.23 -5.54
CA ALA A 26 -10.59 8.12 -5.66
C ALA A 26 -9.92 6.73 -5.59
N GLY A 27 -8.71 6.69 -5.02
CA GLY A 27 -7.85 5.52 -4.88
C GLY A 27 -6.63 5.59 -5.78
N SER A 28 -5.78 4.53 -5.69
CA SER A 28 -4.53 4.53 -6.44
C SER A 28 -4.71 4.13 -7.90
N GLN A 29 -5.63 3.21 -8.22
CA GLN A 29 -5.82 2.68 -9.57
C GLN A 29 -6.61 3.63 -10.45
N TYR A 30 -6.22 3.75 -11.72
CA TYR A 30 -6.94 4.54 -12.71
C TYR A 30 -8.41 4.14 -12.82
N GLN A 31 -9.27 5.14 -12.81
CA GLN A 31 -10.71 5.07 -13.07
C GLN A 31 -11.10 6.24 -13.96
N PRO A 32 -12.01 6.04 -14.93
CA PRO A 32 -12.47 7.13 -15.79
C PRO A 32 -13.17 8.24 -14.97
N ARG A 33 -12.96 9.48 -15.34
CA ARG A 33 -13.66 10.67 -14.83
C ARG A 33 -13.44 11.02 -13.35
N VAL A 34 -12.53 10.33 -12.67
CA VAL A 34 -12.16 10.65 -11.28
C VAL A 34 -10.67 10.75 -11.13
N ARG A 35 -10.24 11.54 -10.18
CA ARG A 35 -8.83 11.77 -9.86
C ARG A 35 -8.23 10.56 -9.13
N THR A 36 -7.17 9.98 -9.67
CA THR A 36 -6.47 8.82 -9.11
C THR A 36 -4.97 9.02 -9.13
N VAL A 37 -4.25 8.37 -8.21
CA VAL A 37 -2.78 8.45 -8.15
C VAL A 37 -2.14 7.99 -9.45
N GLN A 38 -2.67 6.92 -10.06
CA GLN A 38 -2.19 6.39 -11.34
C GLN A 38 -2.41 7.39 -12.48
N GLY A 39 -3.58 8.02 -12.53
CA GLY A 39 -3.91 9.00 -13.57
C GLY A 39 -2.97 10.20 -13.54
N GLU A 40 -2.75 10.80 -12.35
CA GLU A 40 -1.82 11.92 -12.19
C GLU A 40 -0.38 11.57 -12.59
N LEU A 41 0.09 10.37 -12.19
CA LEU A 41 1.45 9.96 -12.52
C LEU A 41 1.62 9.64 -14.01
N GLU A 42 0.64 8.97 -14.64
CA GLU A 42 0.65 8.68 -16.08
C GLU A 42 0.55 9.96 -16.90
N GLU A 43 -0.22 10.95 -16.46
CA GLU A 43 -0.31 12.25 -17.11
C GLU A 43 0.99 13.05 -16.98
N ALA A 44 1.60 13.10 -15.79
CA ALA A 44 2.88 13.76 -15.59
C ALA A 44 3.99 13.13 -16.46
N LEU A 45 4.02 11.80 -16.57
CA LEU A 45 4.92 11.08 -17.48
C LEU A 45 4.67 11.47 -18.93
N ASN A 46 3.41 11.48 -19.39
CA ASN A 46 3.06 11.86 -20.74
C ASN A 46 3.47 13.31 -21.08
N ARG A 47 3.25 14.25 -20.17
CA ARG A 47 3.68 15.66 -20.38
C ARG A 47 5.19 15.78 -20.56
N LEU A 48 5.97 15.01 -19.83
CA LEU A 48 7.44 15.08 -19.88
C LEU A 48 8.07 14.28 -21.03
N THR A 49 7.45 13.17 -21.42
CA THR A 49 8.04 12.24 -22.39
C THR A 49 7.34 12.25 -23.74
N GLY A 50 6.09 12.70 -23.80
CA GLY A 50 5.22 12.59 -24.96
C GLY A 50 4.68 11.17 -25.18
N GLU A 51 4.88 10.25 -24.20
CA GLU A 51 4.46 8.86 -24.30
C GLU A 51 3.32 8.55 -23.34
N ARG A 52 2.31 7.82 -23.80
CA ARG A 52 1.33 7.19 -22.95
C ARG A 52 1.95 5.96 -22.28
N THR A 53 2.37 6.13 -21.05
CA THR A 53 3.08 5.11 -20.28
C THR A 53 2.17 4.55 -19.20
N ARG A 54 1.97 3.23 -19.19
CA ARG A 54 1.19 2.55 -18.16
C ARG A 54 2.00 2.35 -16.89
N VAL A 55 1.47 2.79 -15.76
CA VAL A 55 2.08 2.60 -14.43
C VAL A 55 1.41 1.42 -13.72
N ARG A 56 2.23 0.53 -13.14
CA ARG A 56 1.78 -0.59 -12.31
C ARG A 56 2.19 -0.35 -10.86
N PHE A 57 1.31 -0.72 -9.91
CA PHE A 57 1.55 -0.58 -8.48
C PHE A 57 1.74 -1.93 -7.77
N ALA A 58 2.50 -1.91 -6.67
CA ALA A 58 2.68 -3.07 -5.80
C ALA A 58 1.41 -3.49 -5.05
N GLY A 59 0.49 -2.56 -4.85
CA GLY A 59 -0.81 -2.80 -4.23
C GLY A 59 -1.77 -1.67 -4.55
N ARG A 60 -3.06 -2.01 -4.65
CA ARG A 60 -4.12 -1.01 -4.77
C ARG A 60 -4.43 -0.42 -3.40
N THR A 61 -4.67 0.88 -3.34
CA THR A 61 -5.23 1.54 -2.15
C THR A 61 -6.61 2.10 -2.48
N ASP A 62 -7.54 1.98 -1.53
CA ASP A 62 -8.90 2.54 -1.66
C ASP A 62 -8.88 4.07 -1.66
N ALA A 63 -10.01 4.69 -2.03
CA ALA A 63 -10.23 6.13 -1.89
C ALA A 63 -9.96 6.59 -0.45
N GLY A 64 -9.23 7.69 -0.28
CA GLY A 64 -8.86 8.26 1.01
C GLY A 64 -7.73 7.54 1.76
N VAL A 65 -7.16 6.47 1.24
CA VAL A 65 -6.01 5.76 1.84
C VAL A 65 -4.71 6.41 1.39
N HIS A 66 -3.82 6.68 2.34
CA HIS A 66 -2.51 7.29 2.10
C HIS A 66 -1.42 6.27 1.79
N ALA A 67 -0.28 6.74 1.32
CA ALA A 67 0.95 5.96 1.26
C ALA A 67 2.17 6.81 1.53
N THR A 68 3.16 6.24 2.22
CA THR A 68 4.52 6.79 2.35
C THR A 68 5.55 5.93 1.63
N GLY A 69 5.15 4.75 1.16
CA GLY A 69 6.05 3.79 0.53
C GLY A 69 5.37 2.88 -0.50
N GLN A 70 4.43 3.41 -1.29
CA GLN A 70 3.90 2.68 -2.44
C GLN A 70 5.00 2.50 -3.48
N VAL A 71 5.03 1.36 -4.14
CA VAL A 71 5.97 1.12 -5.25
C VAL A 71 5.23 1.08 -6.56
N ALA A 72 5.74 1.88 -7.50
CA ALA A 72 5.29 1.94 -8.88
C ALA A 72 6.38 1.44 -9.83
N ALA A 73 5.98 0.88 -10.97
CA ALA A 73 6.88 0.55 -12.07
C ALA A 73 6.29 0.98 -13.41
N PHE A 74 7.16 1.43 -14.30
CA PHE A 74 6.82 1.82 -15.66
C PHE A 74 8.04 1.69 -16.57
N CYS A 75 7.79 1.61 -17.88
CA CYS A 75 8.84 1.53 -18.92
C CYS A 75 8.62 2.60 -19.98
N LEU A 76 9.69 3.31 -20.34
CA LEU A 76 9.72 4.33 -21.38
C LEU A 76 10.38 3.77 -22.64
N ALA A 77 9.77 3.97 -23.80
CA ALA A 77 10.36 3.62 -25.10
C ALA A 77 11.41 4.65 -25.53
N ARG A 78 11.19 5.92 -25.20
CA ARG A 78 12.04 7.05 -25.55
C ARG A 78 12.73 7.64 -24.32
N ARG A 79 13.87 8.27 -24.53
CA ARG A 79 14.45 9.14 -23.52
C ARG A 79 13.55 10.37 -23.32
N PRO A 80 13.35 10.86 -22.10
CA PRO A 80 12.69 12.14 -21.89
C PRO A 80 13.35 13.21 -22.75
N ARG A 81 12.57 14.21 -23.20
CA ARG A 81 13.07 15.30 -24.04
C ARG A 81 14.30 15.95 -23.40
N GLY A 82 15.43 15.89 -24.10
CA GLY A 82 16.77 16.31 -23.66
C GLY A 82 17.72 15.13 -23.58
N GLU A 83 18.84 15.21 -24.32
CA GLU A 83 19.87 14.17 -24.29
C GLU A 83 20.42 14.00 -22.87
N GLY A 84 20.57 12.75 -22.44
CA GLY A 84 21.31 12.44 -21.21
C GLY A 84 20.53 12.54 -19.89
N ILE A 85 19.20 12.78 -19.87
CA ILE A 85 18.44 12.85 -18.59
C ILE A 85 18.50 11.52 -17.85
N GLY A 86 19.20 11.53 -16.72
CA GLY A 86 19.26 10.41 -15.77
C GLY A 86 17.99 10.29 -14.93
N TRP A 87 17.85 9.18 -14.19
CA TRP A 87 16.72 8.94 -13.31
C TRP A 87 16.55 10.01 -12.20
N PRO A 88 17.64 10.57 -11.60
CA PRO A 88 17.51 11.65 -10.62
C PRO A 88 16.86 12.91 -11.19
N GLU A 89 17.25 13.31 -12.38
CA GLU A 89 16.70 14.50 -13.05
C GLU A 89 15.26 14.25 -13.51
N LEU A 90 14.94 13.06 -14.04
CA LEU A 90 13.56 12.70 -14.36
C LEU A 90 12.67 12.76 -13.10
N ARG A 91 13.14 12.25 -11.94
CA ARG A 91 12.42 12.37 -10.68
C ARG A 91 12.18 13.83 -10.31
N ARG A 92 13.18 14.68 -10.43
CA ARG A 92 13.06 16.13 -10.12
C ARG A 92 11.98 16.79 -10.98
N ARG A 93 12.00 16.52 -12.30
CA ARG A 93 11.00 17.08 -13.24
C ARG A 93 9.60 16.53 -12.99
N LEU A 94 9.47 15.23 -12.71
CA LEU A 94 8.19 14.64 -12.32
C LEU A 94 7.63 15.31 -11.08
N ASN A 95 8.43 15.47 -10.03
CA ASN A 95 7.97 16.13 -8.80
C ASN A 95 7.61 17.61 -8.99
N ALA A 96 8.20 18.29 -9.98
CA ALA A 96 7.81 19.66 -10.34
C ALA A 96 6.49 19.72 -11.13
N THR A 97 6.07 18.62 -11.74
CA THR A 97 4.85 18.51 -12.57
C THR A 97 3.66 17.94 -11.77
N LEU A 98 3.96 17.09 -10.77
CA LEU A 98 2.96 16.44 -9.95
C LEU A 98 2.28 17.43 -8.98
N PRO A 99 1.02 17.16 -8.60
CA PRO A 99 0.31 17.96 -7.62
C PRO A 99 0.95 17.82 -6.22
N PRO A 100 0.71 18.79 -5.30
CA PRO A 100 1.38 18.85 -4.00
C PRO A 100 1.10 17.65 -3.06
N ASP A 101 0.05 16.89 -3.33
CA ASP A 101 -0.36 15.72 -2.56
C ASP A 101 0.18 14.38 -3.13
N LEU A 102 1.08 14.42 -4.13
CA LEU A 102 1.73 13.26 -4.74
C LEU A 102 3.20 13.54 -5.06
N ALA A 103 4.12 12.69 -4.60
CA ALA A 103 5.55 12.85 -4.87
C ALA A 103 6.27 11.51 -5.08
N LEU A 104 7.34 11.53 -5.90
CA LEU A 104 8.31 10.45 -6.02
C LEU A 104 9.40 10.63 -4.97
N ARG A 105 9.48 9.72 -4.00
CA ARG A 105 10.56 9.67 -2.99
C ARG A 105 11.86 9.14 -3.57
N SER A 106 11.75 8.17 -4.48
CA SER A 106 12.89 7.65 -5.25
C SER A 106 12.45 7.22 -6.65
N LEU A 107 13.39 7.23 -7.58
CA LEU A 107 13.25 6.69 -8.93
C LEU A 107 14.57 6.05 -9.32
N ARG A 108 14.55 4.75 -9.62
CA ARG A 108 15.73 3.95 -9.94
C ARG A 108 15.48 3.07 -11.17
N PRO A 109 16.52 2.68 -11.91
CA PRO A 109 16.36 1.69 -12.96
C PRO A 109 15.80 0.38 -12.39
N ALA A 110 15.02 -0.30 -13.22
CA ALA A 110 14.51 -1.65 -12.94
C ALA A 110 14.68 -2.53 -14.17
N SER A 111 14.71 -3.85 -13.97
CA SER A 111 14.65 -4.80 -15.08
C SER A 111 13.32 -4.68 -15.84
N ALA A 112 13.31 -4.99 -17.12
CA ALA A 112 12.09 -4.98 -17.93
C ALA A 112 11.02 -5.97 -17.42
N GLY A 113 11.44 -7.06 -16.75
CA GLY A 113 10.57 -8.06 -16.16
C GLY A 113 10.09 -7.73 -14.74
N PHE A 114 10.55 -6.62 -14.13
CA PHE A 114 10.14 -6.28 -12.77
C PHE A 114 8.62 -5.99 -12.70
N ASP A 115 7.93 -6.77 -11.87
CA ASP A 115 6.53 -6.56 -11.56
C ASP A 115 6.38 -6.12 -10.08
N PRO A 116 5.95 -4.88 -9.81
CA PRO A 116 5.90 -4.37 -8.45
C PRO A 116 4.92 -5.15 -7.55
N ARG A 117 3.90 -5.82 -8.12
CA ARG A 117 2.91 -6.60 -7.36
C ARG A 117 3.38 -8.03 -7.12
N ARG A 118 3.89 -8.72 -8.15
CA ARG A 118 4.27 -10.14 -8.10
C ARG A 118 5.58 -10.35 -7.34
N ASP A 119 6.56 -9.46 -7.53
CA ASP A 119 7.87 -9.57 -6.91
C ASP A 119 7.90 -9.13 -5.43
N ALA A 120 6.83 -8.50 -4.97
CA ALA A 120 6.72 -8.07 -3.59
C ALA A 120 6.45 -9.25 -2.64
N ARG A 121 7.31 -9.39 -1.60
CA ARG A 121 7.19 -10.41 -0.55
C ARG A 121 6.19 -10.04 0.53
N SER A 122 6.08 -8.76 0.85
CA SER A 122 5.09 -8.29 1.82
C SER A 122 4.79 -6.79 1.66
N ARG A 123 3.67 -6.38 2.25
CA ARG A 123 3.23 -5.00 2.38
C ARG A 123 3.01 -4.71 3.85
N VAL A 124 3.40 -3.53 4.28
CA VAL A 124 3.23 -3.04 5.64
C VAL A 124 2.26 -1.88 5.62
N TYR A 125 1.17 -2.02 6.34
CA TYR A 125 0.20 -0.97 6.55
C TYR A 125 0.22 -0.51 8.00
N ARG A 126 -0.04 0.77 8.20
CA ARG A 126 -0.24 1.39 9.51
C ARG A 126 -1.60 2.08 9.54
N TYR A 127 -2.31 1.90 10.65
CA TYR A 127 -3.55 2.61 10.92
C TYR A 127 -3.42 3.39 12.23
N ARG A 128 -3.77 4.67 12.17
CA ARG A 128 -3.70 5.56 13.33
C ARG A 128 -5.09 5.82 13.88
N ILE A 129 -5.21 5.68 15.20
CA ILE A 129 -6.41 5.95 15.98
C ILE A 129 -6.04 6.92 17.10
N ARG A 130 -6.93 7.85 17.38
CA ARG A 130 -6.86 8.70 18.57
C ARG A 130 -8.11 8.49 19.40
N MET A 131 -7.92 8.07 20.65
CA MET A 131 -8.96 7.94 21.65
C MET A 131 -9.33 9.31 22.21
N ALA A 132 -10.46 9.40 22.92
CA ALA A 132 -11.00 10.60 23.54
C ALA A 132 -9.94 11.58 24.04
N GLY A 133 -10.05 12.82 23.63
CA GLY A 133 -9.09 13.88 23.95
C GLY A 133 -9.28 15.08 23.05
N ASP A 134 -8.30 15.98 23.08
CA ASP A 134 -8.33 17.20 22.28
C ASP A 134 -8.34 16.91 20.78
N LYS A 135 -9.19 17.64 20.07
CA LYS A 135 -9.19 17.62 18.61
C LYS A 135 -7.83 18.09 18.07
N ARG A 136 -7.31 17.38 17.08
CA ARG A 136 -6.07 17.79 16.38
C ARG A 136 -6.34 17.99 14.89
N PRO A 137 -6.73 19.20 14.48
CA PRO A 137 -7.10 19.52 13.10
C PRO A 137 -6.01 19.16 12.07
N VAL A 138 -4.73 19.25 12.44
CA VAL A 138 -3.58 18.91 11.57
C VAL A 138 -3.57 17.41 11.21
N ASP A 139 -4.05 16.55 12.10
CA ASP A 139 -4.06 15.11 11.92
C ASP A 139 -5.40 14.58 11.34
N ARG A 140 -6.40 15.43 11.14
CA ARG A 140 -7.80 15.05 10.81
C ARG A 140 -7.93 14.12 9.59
N HIS A 141 -7.03 14.25 8.64
CA HIS A 141 -7.04 13.45 7.41
C HIS A 141 -6.19 12.18 7.51
N ARG A 142 -5.40 12.02 8.59
CA ARG A 142 -4.44 10.90 8.74
C ARG A 142 -4.64 10.08 10.01
N THR A 143 -5.72 10.34 10.75
CA THR A 143 -6.02 9.67 12.02
C THR A 143 -7.52 9.50 12.17
N LEU A 144 -7.95 8.34 12.63
CA LEU A 144 -9.33 8.13 13.08
C LEU A 144 -9.45 8.66 14.51
N GLU A 145 -10.24 9.70 14.72
CA GLU A 145 -10.62 10.18 16.06
C GLU A 145 -11.89 9.46 16.50
N ILE A 146 -11.88 8.96 17.74
CA ILE A 146 -13.00 8.28 18.40
C ILE A 146 -13.20 8.86 19.78
N GLY A 147 -14.46 8.94 20.23
CA GLY A 147 -14.81 9.43 21.57
C GLY A 147 -14.55 8.42 22.69
N ASP A 148 -14.41 7.15 22.34
CA ASP A 148 -14.30 6.05 23.30
C ASP A 148 -12.86 5.88 23.79
N ARG A 149 -12.71 5.32 24.99
CA ARG A 149 -11.48 4.65 25.41
C ARG A 149 -11.53 3.20 24.97
N LEU A 150 -10.42 2.70 24.46
CA LEU A 150 -10.30 1.31 24.02
C LEU A 150 -9.51 0.49 25.04
N ASP A 151 -9.95 -0.74 25.27
CA ASP A 151 -9.12 -1.76 25.89
C ASP A 151 -8.09 -2.28 24.88
N VAL A 152 -6.87 -1.74 24.98
CA VAL A 152 -5.79 -2.11 24.07
C VAL A 152 -5.25 -3.52 24.35
N ALA A 153 -5.45 -4.06 25.57
CA ALA A 153 -5.08 -5.43 25.89
C ALA A 153 -5.99 -6.41 25.12
N ALA A 154 -7.30 -6.19 25.13
CA ALA A 154 -8.27 -6.96 24.33
C ALA A 154 -7.96 -6.84 22.82
N MET A 155 -7.63 -5.65 22.32
CA MET A 155 -7.20 -5.47 20.92
C MET A 155 -5.97 -6.32 20.57
N ARG A 156 -4.96 -6.39 21.45
CA ARG A 156 -3.75 -7.20 21.24
C ARG A 156 -4.05 -8.69 21.24
N ALA A 157 -4.91 -9.15 22.15
CA ALA A 157 -5.31 -10.55 22.21
C ALA A 157 -5.97 -10.99 20.89
N VAL A 158 -6.95 -10.24 20.39
CA VAL A 158 -7.61 -10.48 19.10
C VAL A 158 -6.64 -10.34 17.93
N ALA A 159 -5.69 -9.38 17.97
CA ALA A 159 -4.68 -9.21 16.93
C ALA A 159 -3.79 -10.45 16.78
N ALA A 160 -3.41 -11.08 17.88
CA ALA A 160 -2.57 -12.29 17.88
C ALA A 160 -3.26 -13.48 17.17
N GLU A 161 -4.58 -13.60 17.30
CA GLU A 161 -5.36 -14.67 16.67
C GLU A 161 -5.40 -14.57 15.13
N LEU A 162 -5.19 -13.38 14.58
CA LEU A 162 -5.18 -13.14 13.12
C LEU A 162 -3.89 -13.58 12.44
N ILE A 163 -2.81 -13.79 13.20
CA ILE A 163 -1.49 -14.11 12.64
C ILE A 163 -1.49 -15.54 12.06
N GLY A 164 -0.78 -15.71 10.95
CA GLY A 164 -0.64 -16.99 10.26
C GLY A 164 -1.30 -16.99 8.89
N GLU A 165 -1.31 -18.19 8.27
CA GLU A 165 -1.98 -18.43 6.99
C GLU A 165 -3.42 -18.88 7.25
N ARG A 166 -4.38 -18.13 6.73
CA ARG A 166 -5.81 -18.37 6.91
C ARG A 166 -6.59 -17.91 5.68
N ASP A 167 -7.83 -18.38 5.57
CA ASP A 167 -8.82 -17.76 4.68
C ASP A 167 -9.38 -16.49 5.32
N PHE A 168 -9.20 -15.37 4.63
CA PHE A 168 -9.70 -14.05 5.04
C PHE A 168 -10.89 -13.58 4.23
N ALA A 169 -11.65 -14.48 3.58
CA ALA A 169 -12.87 -14.13 2.84
C ALA A 169 -13.83 -13.27 3.66
N ALA A 170 -13.98 -13.57 4.96
CA ALA A 170 -14.81 -12.82 5.88
C ALA A 170 -14.37 -11.34 6.07
N LEU A 171 -13.09 -11.01 5.84
CA LEU A 171 -12.52 -9.67 6.06
C LEU A 171 -12.23 -8.89 4.77
N GLY A 172 -12.36 -9.52 3.61
CA GLY A 172 -12.04 -8.85 2.36
C GLY A 172 -12.58 -9.57 1.13
N SER A 173 -12.33 -9.05 -0.06
CA SER A 173 -12.69 -9.69 -1.33
C SER A 173 -11.51 -9.68 -2.29
N ASP A 174 -11.43 -10.72 -3.11
CA ASP A 174 -10.53 -10.83 -4.24
C ASP A 174 -11.36 -11.13 -5.49
N ALA A 175 -11.03 -10.51 -6.61
CA ALA A 175 -11.78 -10.70 -7.87
C ALA A 175 -11.62 -12.11 -8.44
N GLU A 176 -10.54 -12.80 -8.08
CA GLU A 176 -10.21 -14.15 -8.54
C GLU A 176 -10.58 -15.22 -7.49
N GLY A 177 -11.25 -14.84 -6.40
CA GLY A 177 -11.67 -15.76 -5.33
C GLY A 177 -10.54 -16.29 -4.46
N ARG A 178 -9.31 -15.83 -4.64
CA ARG A 178 -8.15 -16.22 -3.83
C ARG A 178 -8.16 -15.45 -2.52
N THR A 179 -8.61 -16.05 -1.44
CA THR A 179 -8.83 -15.37 -0.15
C THR A 179 -7.84 -15.77 0.93
N ILE A 180 -7.06 -16.83 0.73
CA ILE A 180 -6.00 -17.26 1.65
C ILE A 180 -4.86 -16.26 1.62
N ARG A 181 -4.47 -15.75 2.81
CA ARG A 181 -3.34 -14.83 3.00
C ARG A 181 -2.51 -15.27 4.21
N HIS A 182 -1.25 -14.83 4.22
CA HIS A 182 -0.37 -15.03 5.35
C HIS A 182 -0.11 -13.69 6.03
N LEU A 183 -0.78 -13.46 7.17
CA LEU A 183 -0.50 -12.33 8.06
C LEU A 183 0.73 -12.67 8.91
N ARG A 184 1.79 -11.88 8.75
CA ARG A 184 3.05 -12.08 9.47
C ARG A 184 3.10 -11.33 10.78
N GLU A 185 2.37 -10.22 10.85
CA GLU A 185 2.34 -9.34 12.01
C GLU A 185 1.02 -8.58 12.04
N VAL A 186 0.41 -8.55 13.23
CA VAL A 186 -0.64 -7.59 13.58
C VAL A 186 -0.27 -7.05 14.96
N SER A 187 0.25 -5.83 15.02
CA SER A 187 0.68 -5.21 16.28
C SER A 187 -0.18 -4.01 16.64
N VAL A 188 -0.43 -3.84 17.94
CA VAL A 188 -1.21 -2.72 18.50
C VAL A 188 -0.37 -2.03 19.56
N VAL A 189 0.01 -0.78 19.30
CA VAL A 189 0.86 0.02 20.18
C VAL A 189 0.10 1.26 20.63
N GLN A 190 0.01 1.46 21.95
CA GLN A 190 -0.57 2.66 22.54
C GLN A 190 0.52 3.60 23.06
N ARG A 191 0.35 4.89 22.78
CA ARG A 191 1.16 5.98 23.35
C ARG A 191 0.23 7.13 23.75
N GLY A 192 -0.03 7.24 25.04
CA GLY A 192 -1.04 8.18 25.56
C GLY A 192 -2.42 7.88 24.97
N THR A 193 -3.05 8.87 24.35
CA THR A 193 -4.34 8.73 23.66
C THR A 193 -4.24 8.18 22.24
N SER A 194 -3.05 8.00 21.70
CA SER A 194 -2.83 7.49 20.36
C SER A 194 -2.65 5.98 20.34
N VAL A 195 -3.33 5.30 19.44
CA VAL A 195 -3.17 3.87 19.16
C VAL A 195 -2.75 3.69 17.70
N GLU A 196 -1.70 2.93 17.49
CA GLU A 196 -1.21 2.56 16.16
C GLU A 196 -1.38 1.06 15.97
N VAL A 197 -2.07 0.68 14.89
CA VAL A 197 -2.18 -0.71 14.43
C VAL A 197 -1.28 -0.87 13.22
N ARG A 198 -0.35 -1.83 13.25
CA ARG A 198 0.49 -2.19 12.10
C ARG A 198 0.16 -3.60 11.65
N VAL A 199 -0.01 -3.78 10.35
CA VAL A 199 -0.34 -5.07 9.74
C VAL A 199 0.64 -5.36 8.61
N THR A 200 1.28 -6.53 8.66
CA THR A 200 2.21 -7.01 7.64
C THR A 200 1.73 -8.34 7.08
N ALA A 201 1.58 -8.43 5.76
CA ALA A 201 1.19 -9.68 5.08
C ALA A 201 1.88 -9.84 3.73
N ASN A 202 1.85 -11.06 3.18
CA ASN A 202 2.29 -11.34 1.81
C ASN A 202 1.47 -10.57 0.77
N ALA A 203 0.14 -10.51 0.96
CA ALA A 203 -0.80 -9.73 0.16
C ALA A 203 -2.04 -9.43 1.01
N PHE A 204 -2.88 -8.51 0.54
CA PHE A 204 -4.14 -8.16 1.18
C PHE A 204 -5.29 -8.26 0.20
N LEU A 205 -6.46 -8.66 0.69
CA LEU A 205 -7.74 -8.55 0.00
C LEU A 205 -8.19 -7.08 -0.01
N ARG A 206 -9.10 -6.77 -0.91
CA ARG A 206 -9.73 -5.45 -0.93
C ARG A 206 -10.41 -5.17 0.43
N ARG A 207 -10.12 -4.03 1.04
CA ARG A 207 -10.60 -3.57 2.36
C ARG A 207 -10.10 -4.38 3.56
N MET A 208 -9.35 -5.47 3.39
CA MET A 208 -8.97 -6.39 4.47
C MET A 208 -8.35 -5.68 5.69
N VAL A 209 -7.36 -4.81 5.49
CA VAL A 209 -6.71 -4.10 6.62
C VAL A 209 -7.73 -3.24 7.38
N ARG A 210 -8.63 -2.55 6.69
CA ARG A 210 -9.66 -1.74 7.31
C ARG A 210 -10.70 -2.58 8.06
N SER A 211 -11.01 -3.78 7.57
CA SER A 211 -11.87 -4.75 8.26
C SER A 211 -11.18 -5.32 9.51
N ILE A 212 -9.87 -5.64 9.44
CA ILE A 212 -9.07 -6.01 10.62
C ILE A 212 -9.13 -4.90 11.67
N VAL A 213 -8.91 -3.64 11.29
CA VAL A 213 -8.98 -2.52 12.24
C VAL A 213 -10.38 -2.37 12.83
N ALA A 214 -11.44 -2.55 12.05
CA ALA A 214 -12.82 -2.51 12.56
C ALA A 214 -13.06 -3.62 13.61
N LEU A 215 -12.55 -4.84 13.33
CA LEU A 215 -12.61 -5.96 14.28
C LEU A 215 -11.88 -5.63 15.58
N LEU A 216 -10.67 -5.08 15.50
CA LEU A 216 -9.89 -4.67 16.67
C LEU A 216 -10.56 -3.54 17.46
N LEU A 217 -11.26 -2.61 16.78
CA LEU A 217 -12.06 -1.58 17.45
C LEU A 217 -13.23 -2.19 18.23
N GLU A 218 -13.90 -3.22 17.72
CA GLU A 218 -14.96 -3.91 18.42
C GLU A 218 -14.42 -4.66 19.67
N ALA A 219 -13.23 -5.29 19.54
CA ALA A 219 -12.54 -5.88 20.69
C ALA A 219 -12.19 -4.83 21.75
N GLY A 220 -11.61 -3.69 21.34
CA GLY A 220 -11.27 -2.60 22.26
C GLY A 220 -12.48 -1.96 22.96
N ARG A 221 -13.69 -2.10 22.39
CA ARG A 221 -14.96 -1.65 22.96
C ARG A 221 -15.64 -2.72 23.82
N GLY A 222 -15.03 -3.90 23.97
CA GLY A 222 -15.60 -5.02 24.71
C GLY A 222 -16.76 -5.74 24.00
N ARG A 223 -16.96 -5.49 22.68
CA ARG A 223 -18.01 -6.12 21.88
C ARG A 223 -17.56 -7.38 21.12
N LEU A 224 -16.29 -7.70 21.18
CA LEU A 224 -15.69 -8.90 20.64
C LEU A 224 -14.73 -9.50 21.66
N ALA A 225 -15.00 -10.71 22.10
CA ALA A 225 -14.14 -11.41 23.05
C ALA A 225 -12.91 -12.01 22.37
N PRO A 226 -11.75 -12.07 23.03
CA PRO A 226 -10.65 -12.94 22.60
C PRO A 226 -11.12 -14.39 22.47
N GLY A 227 -10.55 -15.15 21.55
CA GLY A 227 -10.94 -16.52 21.22
C GLY A 227 -12.02 -16.64 20.13
N SER A 228 -12.63 -15.53 19.70
CA SER A 228 -13.74 -15.56 18.73
C SER A 228 -13.32 -15.46 17.26
N VAL A 229 -12.07 -15.12 16.96
CA VAL A 229 -11.64 -14.82 15.58
C VAL A 229 -11.73 -16.04 14.66
N ALA A 230 -11.35 -17.22 15.13
CA ALA A 230 -11.41 -18.45 14.33
C ALA A 230 -12.84 -18.72 13.85
N GLY A 231 -13.81 -18.72 14.77
CA GLY A 231 -15.21 -18.94 14.43
C GLY A 231 -15.76 -17.86 13.47
N LEU A 232 -15.32 -16.60 13.61
CA LEU A 232 -15.73 -15.53 12.70
C LEU A 232 -15.16 -15.70 11.28
N LEU A 233 -13.94 -16.20 11.15
CA LEU A 233 -13.33 -16.47 9.84
C LEU A 233 -13.97 -17.71 9.19
N ASP A 234 -14.23 -18.76 9.97
CA ASP A 234 -14.79 -20.03 9.52
C ASP A 234 -16.28 -19.95 9.13
N ALA A 235 -17.01 -19.01 9.73
CA ALA A 235 -18.43 -18.80 9.41
C ALA A 235 -18.69 -18.39 7.95
N GLY A 236 -17.65 -17.96 7.21
CA GLY A 236 -17.74 -17.57 5.80
C GLY A 236 -18.55 -16.28 5.55
N GLU A 237 -19.16 -15.72 6.58
CA GLU A 237 -19.94 -14.49 6.51
C GLU A 237 -19.04 -13.26 6.64
N ARG A 238 -19.48 -12.15 6.06
CA ARG A 238 -18.73 -10.89 6.17
C ARG A 238 -18.76 -10.37 7.60
N VAL A 239 -17.60 -10.33 8.25
CA VAL A 239 -17.46 -9.78 9.60
C VAL A 239 -18.00 -8.35 9.63
N LEU A 240 -18.74 -8.02 10.69
CA LEU A 240 -19.39 -6.71 10.90
C LEU A 240 -20.25 -6.25 9.72
N ASN A 241 -20.94 -7.19 9.03
CA ASN A 241 -21.74 -6.89 7.83
C ASN A 241 -20.95 -6.12 6.75
N GLY A 242 -19.66 -6.42 6.61
CA GLY A 242 -18.76 -5.78 5.66
C GLY A 242 -18.34 -4.34 6.03
N ARG A 243 -18.64 -3.87 7.24
CA ARG A 243 -18.17 -2.57 7.73
C ARG A 243 -16.65 -2.59 7.87
N ALA A 244 -16.01 -1.54 7.39
CA ALA A 244 -14.57 -1.36 7.47
C ALA A 244 -14.25 -0.01 8.11
N ALA A 245 -13.14 0.06 8.85
CA ALA A 245 -12.69 1.32 9.44
C ALA A 245 -12.48 2.40 8.37
N PRO A 246 -12.68 3.69 8.69
CA PRO A 246 -12.49 4.81 7.76
C PRO A 246 -11.13 4.80 7.08
N ALA A 247 -11.07 5.19 5.80
CA ALA A 247 -9.83 5.16 5.02
C ALA A 247 -8.75 6.10 5.57
N ARG A 248 -9.15 7.26 6.09
CA ARG A 248 -8.25 8.34 6.54
C ARG A 248 -7.20 7.92 7.57
N GLY A 249 -7.43 6.89 8.37
CA GLY A 249 -6.42 6.40 9.31
C GLY A 249 -5.36 5.50 8.67
N LEU A 250 -5.60 5.00 7.46
CA LEU A 250 -4.79 3.96 6.82
C LEU A 250 -3.70 4.53 5.93
N THR A 251 -2.48 4.03 6.09
CA THR A 251 -1.32 4.37 5.27
C THR A 251 -0.59 3.10 4.84
N LEU A 252 -0.33 2.92 3.56
CA LEU A 252 0.65 1.94 3.07
C LEU A 252 2.06 2.49 3.35
N GLU A 253 2.73 1.92 4.36
CA GLU A 253 4.04 2.39 4.80
C GLU A 253 5.18 1.93 3.91
N ARG A 254 5.14 0.65 3.53
CA ARG A 254 6.27 0.02 2.84
C ARG A 254 5.85 -1.22 2.07
N VAL A 255 6.51 -1.44 0.94
CA VAL A 255 6.50 -2.70 0.19
C VAL A 255 7.88 -3.32 0.27
N ILE A 256 7.96 -4.59 0.65
CA ILE A 256 9.20 -5.33 0.88
C ILE A 256 9.41 -6.30 -0.29
N TYR A 257 10.60 -6.24 -0.86
CA TYR A 257 11.10 -7.15 -1.91
C TYR A 257 12.26 -7.98 -1.37
N SER A 258 12.61 -9.09 -2.04
CA SER A 258 13.85 -9.80 -1.72
C SER A 258 15.06 -8.90 -2.03
N ASN A 259 16.07 -8.94 -1.17
CA ASN A 259 17.37 -8.35 -1.47
C ASN A 259 18.11 -9.20 -2.54
N THR A 260 17.69 -9.12 -3.80
CA THR A 260 18.48 -9.63 -4.92
C THR A 260 19.36 -8.52 -5.51
N ALA A 261 20.09 -7.81 -4.66
CA ALA A 261 21.05 -6.80 -5.10
C ALA A 261 22.42 -7.10 -4.47
N SER A 262 23.00 -8.29 -4.76
CA SER A 262 24.43 -8.55 -4.53
C SER A 262 24.88 -9.81 -5.28
N ALA A 263 24.79 -9.79 -6.62
CA ALA A 263 25.44 -10.81 -7.46
C ALA A 263 25.75 -10.24 -8.86
N ALA A 264 26.36 -9.06 -8.91
CA ALA A 264 26.93 -8.56 -10.17
C ALA A 264 28.12 -7.65 -9.89
N THR A 265 29.05 -8.11 -9.03
CA THR A 265 30.39 -7.51 -8.96
C THR A 265 31.34 -8.57 -8.43
N GLY A 266 32.10 -9.19 -9.33
CA GLY A 266 33.22 -10.00 -8.85
C GLY A 266 33.55 -11.23 -9.69
N SER A 267 33.89 -11.06 -10.95
CA SER A 267 34.80 -11.99 -11.60
C SER A 267 35.67 -11.24 -12.62
N ARG A 268 36.58 -10.42 -12.13
CA ARG A 268 37.82 -10.13 -12.85
C ARG A 268 38.81 -11.23 -12.49
N LYS A 269 38.89 -12.28 -13.30
CA LYS A 269 40.06 -13.19 -13.35
C LYS A 269 41.26 -12.34 -13.69
N LYS A 270 42.22 -12.30 -12.78
CA LYS A 270 43.64 -12.01 -13.09
C LYS A 270 44.11 -13.17 -13.95
N ALA A 271 44.52 -12.87 -15.17
CA ALA A 271 45.41 -13.72 -15.96
C ALA A 271 46.83 -13.21 -15.69
N THR A 272 47.64 -14.10 -15.20
CA THR A 272 49.12 -14.01 -15.18
C THR A 272 49.62 -14.21 -16.58
#